data_4833021046a8cee02512e3369eb977a7
#
_entry.id   4833021046a8cee02512e3369eb977a7
#
_cell.length_a   1.000
_cell.length_b   1.000
_cell.length_c   1.000
_cell.angle_alpha   90.00
_cell.angle_beta   90.00
_cell.angle_gamma   90.00
#
_symmetry.space_group_name_H-M   'P 1'
#
loop_
_entity.id
_entity.type
_entity.pdbx_description
1 polymer ?
#
loop_
_entity_poly.entity_id
_entity_poly.type
_entity_poly.pdbx_seq_one_letter_code
_entity_poly.pdbx_strand_id
1 'polypeptide(L)'
;QVGLERVIRIQLENLNELGDVVQKSLMVEIMGKHSNIIFVNNDDVILDSIKHISANISSVREVLPGRTYTFPPSKGKHPLASLTAENFYQHIITKPLNLCKALYTSITGMSPLIANELCYRAGLDGNASTDSLTDDSAAGLYGQLIKLNALVEDEAYQPNIIYSGEEPKEFSCIPLTSYPDCTAKTYDSIFDVLIGYYSEKEKYTRMKQKSSDLRKIVQTALERTSKKYDLQLRQLKDTEKREKFKVYGELTQTYGYGLEPNAKSLTCMNYYTNEEITIPLDPTKTPLENSKKFFAKYNKLKRTYEALSELVVETKADLDHLDSISTALSLSEDEKDLQLIKDELSDYGYIKSHGKKKGKKQAKSKPLHFISSDGFHMYVGKNNYQNDELSFKFANGGDWWFHAKNMPGSHVIVRKEQADTLPDATFEEAGRLAAYYSKGRQAPKVEVDYVQRKELRKPPKAKPGFVIYHTNYSMMCIPNIDGIEVVE
;
A
#
# COMPACT_ATOMS: atom_id res chain seq x y z
N GLN A 1 -36.20 12.87 -15.34
CA GLN A 1 -35.22 13.87 -14.90
C GLN A 1 -35.62 15.23 -15.46
N VAL A 2 -35.46 16.29 -14.67
CA VAL A 2 -35.76 17.64 -15.10
C VAL A 2 -34.48 18.31 -15.61
N GLY A 3 -34.30 18.40 -16.92
CA GLY A 3 -33.10 18.88 -17.55
C GLY A 3 -31.87 18.11 -17.06
N LEU A 4 -30.75 18.80 -16.78
CA LEU A 4 -29.53 18.22 -16.21
C LEU A 4 -29.48 18.33 -14.67
N GLU A 5 -30.60 18.66 -14.01
CA GLU A 5 -30.63 18.68 -12.54
C GLU A 5 -30.64 17.27 -11.94
N ARG A 6 -30.05 17.13 -10.77
CA ARG A 6 -29.94 15.85 -10.03
C ARG A 6 -31.21 15.54 -9.24
N VAL A 7 -32.37 15.68 -9.91
CA VAL A 7 -33.69 15.37 -9.37
C VAL A 7 -34.37 14.35 -10.29
N ILE A 8 -34.72 13.21 -9.72
CA ILE A 8 -35.40 12.11 -10.42
C ILE A 8 -36.82 12.03 -9.88
N ARG A 9 -37.83 12.10 -10.76
CA ARG A 9 -39.22 11.85 -10.43
C ARG A 9 -39.58 10.44 -10.86
N ILE A 10 -39.95 9.58 -9.91
CA ILE A 10 -40.44 8.23 -10.16
C ILE A 10 -41.95 8.29 -9.97
N GLN A 11 -42.71 8.12 -11.05
CA GLN A 11 -44.15 8.06 -11.01
C GLN A 11 -44.61 6.66 -10.58
N LEU A 12 -45.59 6.63 -9.69
CA LEU A 12 -46.16 5.42 -9.13
C LEU A 12 -47.67 5.46 -9.31
N GLU A 13 -48.23 4.34 -9.74
CA GLU A 13 -49.69 4.14 -9.82
C GLU A 13 -50.11 3.12 -8.77
N ASN A 14 -51.13 3.44 -8.00
CA ASN A 14 -51.73 2.54 -7.02
C ASN A 14 -53.25 2.71 -6.97
N LEU A 15 -53.93 1.66 -6.56
CA LEU A 15 -55.37 1.74 -6.30
C LEU A 15 -55.63 2.38 -4.93
N ASN A 16 -56.60 3.30 -4.86
CA ASN A 16 -57.10 3.84 -3.58
C ASN A 16 -58.07 2.83 -2.93
N GLU A 17 -58.59 3.16 -1.78
CA GLU A 17 -59.56 2.32 -1.03
C GLU A 17 -60.88 2.07 -1.81
N LEU A 18 -61.21 2.93 -2.75
CA LEU A 18 -62.39 2.83 -3.59
C LEU A 18 -62.13 2.05 -4.90
N GLY A 19 -60.88 1.65 -5.17
CA GLY A 19 -60.48 0.95 -6.37
C GLY A 19 -60.13 1.88 -7.54
N ASP A 20 -60.05 3.19 -7.37
CA ASP A 20 -59.63 4.11 -8.41
C ASP A 20 -58.12 4.17 -8.50
N VAL A 21 -57.58 4.29 -9.73
CA VAL A 21 -56.15 4.49 -9.95
C VAL A 21 -55.73 5.88 -9.54
N VAL A 22 -54.89 6.00 -8.56
CA VAL A 22 -54.27 7.27 -8.16
C VAL A 22 -52.79 7.31 -8.44
N GLN A 23 -52.34 8.46 -8.91
CA GLN A 23 -50.90 8.68 -9.20
C GLN A 23 -50.23 9.38 -8.02
N LYS A 24 -49.06 8.94 -7.70
CA LYS A 24 -48.14 9.54 -6.75
C LYS A 24 -46.75 9.61 -7.32
N SER A 25 -45.88 10.41 -6.75
CA SER A 25 -44.51 10.49 -7.24
C SER A 25 -43.52 10.45 -6.07
N LEU A 26 -42.41 9.76 -6.29
CA LEU A 26 -41.25 9.81 -5.42
C LEU A 26 -40.20 10.74 -6.06
N MET A 27 -39.93 11.86 -5.39
CA MET A 27 -38.94 12.84 -5.83
C MET A 27 -37.61 12.50 -5.11
N VAL A 28 -36.61 12.07 -5.90
CA VAL A 28 -35.27 11.72 -5.38
C VAL A 28 -34.32 12.85 -5.74
N GLU A 29 -33.87 13.59 -4.74
CA GLU A 29 -32.93 14.71 -4.87
C GLU A 29 -31.52 14.25 -4.47
N ILE A 30 -30.55 14.28 -5.39
CA ILE A 30 -29.19 13.81 -5.16
C ILE A 30 -28.24 15.02 -5.09
N MET A 31 -28.18 15.67 -3.89
CA MET A 31 -27.48 16.93 -3.66
C MET A 31 -26.50 16.86 -2.47
N GLY A 32 -25.78 15.77 -2.31
CA GLY A 32 -24.85 15.56 -1.20
C GLY A 32 -25.52 15.70 0.16
N LYS A 33 -25.08 16.61 1.01
CA LYS A 33 -25.67 16.81 2.34
C LYS A 33 -27.15 17.25 2.31
N HIS A 34 -27.61 17.81 1.19
CA HIS A 34 -28.98 18.26 0.96
C HIS A 34 -29.83 17.22 0.22
N SER A 35 -29.33 16.02 -0.02
CA SER A 35 -30.11 14.93 -0.63
C SER A 35 -31.33 14.60 0.22
N ASN A 36 -32.47 14.35 -0.45
CA ASN A 36 -33.73 13.98 0.17
C ASN A 36 -34.52 13.03 -0.74
N ILE A 37 -35.45 12.29 -0.17
CA ILE A 37 -36.47 11.56 -0.90
C ILE A 37 -37.80 12.07 -0.37
N ILE A 38 -38.65 12.54 -1.29
CA ILE A 38 -39.90 13.23 -0.94
C ILE A 38 -41.02 12.52 -1.69
N PHE A 39 -42.05 12.12 -0.97
CA PHE A 39 -43.23 11.47 -1.51
C PHE A 39 -44.34 12.49 -1.69
N VAL A 40 -44.86 12.59 -2.91
CA VAL A 40 -45.89 13.58 -3.25
C VAL A 40 -47.12 12.92 -3.91
N ASN A 41 -48.27 13.55 -3.76
CA ASN A 41 -49.49 13.16 -4.45
C ASN A 41 -49.51 13.72 -5.89
N ASN A 42 -50.61 13.51 -6.58
CA ASN A 42 -50.81 13.98 -7.98
C ASN A 42 -50.78 15.52 -8.12
N ASP A 43 -51.11 16.24 -7.07
CA ASP A 43 -51.13 17.72 -7.03
C ASP A 43 -49.76 18.28 -6.52
N ASP A 44 -48.73 17.48 -6.51
CA ASP A 44 -47.39 17.79 -5.98
C ASP A 44 -47.41 18.23 -4.49
N VAL A 45 -48.43 17.83 -3.74
CA VAL A 45 -48.45 18.05 -2.28
C VAL A 45 -47.64 16.98 -1.58
N ILE A 46 -46.71 17.37 -0.73
CA ILE A 46 -45.82 16.49 0.01
C ILE A 46 -46.65 15.67 1.02
N LEU A 47 -46.60 14.34 0.85
CA LEU A 47 -47.20 13.40 1.79
C LEU A 47 -46.22 13.10 2.93
N ASP A 48 -44.95 12.89 2.60
CA ASP A 48 -43.88 12.68 3.56
C ASP A 48 -42.50 12.87 2.91
N SER A 49 -41.43 12.90 3.72
CA SER A 49 -40.03 12.97 3.24
C SER A 49 -39.06 12.40 4.28
N ILE A 50 -37.91 11.92 3.84
CA ILE A 50 -36.85 11.41 4.71
C ILE A 50 -36.29 12.51 5.62
N LYS A 51 -36.17 13.74 5.08
CA LYS A 51 -35.73 14.92 5.85
C LYS A 51 -36.82 15.98 5.83
N HIS A 52 -37.37 16.28 6.96
CA HIS A 52 -38.28 17.39 7.16
C HIS A 52 -37.49 18.70 7.30
N ILE A 53 -37.73 19.64 6.41
CA ILE A 53 -37.06 20.93 6.37
C ILE A 53 -38.07 22.04 6.62
N SER A 54 -38.01 22.64 7.80
CA SER A 54 -38.84 23.79 8.16
C SER A 54 -38.20 25.12 7.78
N ALA A 55 -38.97 26.22 7.83
CA ALA A 55 -38.47 27.58 7.64
C ALA A 55 -37.32 27.95 8.61
N ASN A 56 -37.24 27.32 9.77
CA ASN A 56 -36.17 27.53 10.73
C ASN A 56 -34.85 26.88 10.31
N ILE A 57 -34.91 25.82 9.44
CA ILE A 57 -33.74 25.09 8.96
C ILE A 57 -33.26 25.67 7.62
N SER A 58 -34.19 26.10 6.77
CA SER A 58 -33.89 26.67 5.45
C SER A 58 -34.80 27.86 5.13
N SER A 59 -34.16 28.99 4.82
CA SER A 59 -34.87 30.17 4.31
C SER A 59 -35.20 30.05 2.80
N VAL A 60 -34.77 28.97 2.15
CA VAL A 60 -34.87 28.80 0.69
C VAL A 60 -36.15 28.09 0.28
N ARG A 61 -36.51 27.02 0.97
CA ARG A 61 -37.75 26.25 0.78
C ARG A 61 -38.04 25.37 1.98
N GLU A 62 -39.31 25.08 2.17
CA GLU A 62 -39.78 24.11 3.14
C GLU A 62 -40.01 22.75 2.48
N VAL A 63 -39.74 21.67 3.20
CA VAL A 63 -40.08 20.30 2.83
C VAL A 63 -40.76 19.65 4.03
N LEU A 64 -42.09 19.84 4.10
CA LEU A 64 -42.94 19.35 5.20
C LEU A 64 -44.22 18.72 4.62
N PRO A 65 -44.81 17.72 5.29
CA PRO A 65 -46.13 17.20 4.91
C PRO A 65 -47.18 18.30 4.79
N GLY A 66 -48.04 18.22 3.77
CA GLY A 66 -49.05 19.20 3.45
C GLY A 66 -48.58 20.45 2.72
N ARG A 67 -47.28 20.62 2.47
CA ARG A 67 -46.73 21.70 1.64
C ARG A 67 -46.60 21.24 0.18
N THR A 68 -46.76 22.20 -0.75
CA THR A 68 -46.50 21.91 -2.18
C THR A 68 -45.00 21.71 -2.43
N TYR A 69 -44.65 20.68 -3.15
CA TYR A 69 -43.28 20.43 -3.55
C TYR A 69 -42.81 21.52 -4.50
N THR A 70 -41.67 22.07 -4.25
CA THR A 70 -40.96 22.99 -5.14
C THR A 70 -39.58 22.43 -5.45
N PHE A 71 -39.14 22.57 -6.70
CA PHE A 71 -37.78 22.15 -7.07
C PHE A 71 -36.72 22.93 -6.30
N PRO A 72 -35.56 22.31 -6.01
CA PRO A 72 -34.42 23.05 -5.49
C PRO A 72 -34.09 24.24 -6.38
N PRO A 73 -33.89 25.44 -5.82
CA PRO A 73 -33.65 26.63 -6.63
C PRO A 73 -32.31 26.53 -7.37
N SER A 74 -32.31 26.77 -8.67
CA SER A 74 -31.13 26.81 -9.53
C SER A 74 -30.28 28.09 -9.37
N LYS A 75 -30.66 29.03 -8.50
CA LYS A 75 -29.94 30.27 -8.13
C LYS A 75 -29.31 31.00 -9.32
N GLY A 76 -30.08 31.29 -10.38
CA GLY A 76 -29.60 32.07 -11.51
C GLY A 76 -28.62 31.32 -12.43
N LYS A 77 -28.66 30.00 -12.45
CA LYS A 77 -27.96 29.19 -13.44
C LYS A 77 -28.76 29.13 -14.75
N HIS A 78 -28.05 29.10 -15.86
CA HIS A 78 -28.64 28.97 -17.19
C HIS A 78 -28.70 27.49 -17.62
N PRO A 79 -29.83 26.97 -18.11
CA PRO A 79 -29.85 25.63 -18.72
C PRO A 79 -28.92 25.60 -19.94
N LEU A 80 -28.18 24.49 -20.14
CA LEU A 80 -27.27 24.35 -21.26
C LEU A 80 -28.01 24.46 -22.60
N ALA A 81 -29.19 23.85 -22.72
CA ALA A 81 -30.02 23.85 -23.95
C ALA A 81 -30.50 25.24 -24.38
N SER A 82 -30.60 26.21 -23.46
CA SER A 82 -31.05 27.58 -23.75
C SER A 82 -29.91 28.62 -23.61
N LEU A 83 -28.66 28.17 -23.52
CA LEU A 83 -27.52 29.07 -23.37
C LEU A 83 -27.19 29.78 -24.68
N THR A 84 -27.44 31.09 -24.74
CA THR A 84 -27.06 31.93 -25.86
C THR A 84 -25.66 32.50 -25.69
N ALA A 85 -25.02 32.91 -26.79
CA ALA A 85 -23.75 33.61 -26.77
C ALA A 85 -23.82 34.87 -25.88
N GLU A 86 -24.90 35.63 -25.99
CA GLU A 86 -25.11 36.84 -25.17
C GLU A 86 -25.08 36.49 -23.66
N ASN A 87 -25.84 35.47 -23.21
CA ASN A 87 -25.84 35.04 -21.83
C ASN A 87 -24.48 34.52 -21.39
N PHE A 88 -23.73 33.85 -22.23
CA PHE A 88 -22.38 33.36 -21.94
C PHE A 88 -21.42 34.53 -21.68
N TYR A 89 -21.41 35.53 -22.59
CA TYR A 89 -20.55 36.70 -22.48
C TYR A 89 -20.95 37.63 -21.32
N GLN A 90 -22.27 37.88 -21.12
CA GLN A 90 -22.71 38.81 -20.09
C GLN A 90 -22.77 38.24 -18.67
N HIS A 91 -23.02 36.95 -18.49
CA HIS A 91 -23.33 36.37 -17.21
C HIS A 91 -22.36 35.30 -16.72
N ILE A 92 -21.48 34.78 -17.60
CA ILE A 92 -20.51 33.71 -17.22
C ILE A 92 -19.11 34.28 -17.19
N ILE A 93 -18.64 34.85 -18.30
CA ILE A 93 -17.25 35.32 -18.42
C ILE A 93 -16.97 36.59 -17.60
N THR A 94 -17.96 37.43 -17.38
CA THR A 94 -17.84 38.66 -16.58
C THR A 94 -17.70 38.39 -15.06
N LYS A 95 -17.91 37.15 -14.59
CA LYS A 95 -17.74 36.82 -13.18
C LYS A 95 -16.25 36.78 -12.82
N PRO A 96 -15.80 37.48 -11.78
CA PRO A 96 -14.38 37.46 -11.37
C PRO A 96 -14.02 36.13 -10.65
N LEU A 97 -13.96 35.05 -11.44
CA LEU A 97 -13.74 33.68 -10.98
C LEU A 97 -12.71 33.01 -11.89
N ASN A 98 -12.25 31.79 -11.52
CA ASN A 98 -11.58 30.96 -12.50
C ASN A 98 -12.58 30.34 -13.49
N LEU A 99 -12.10 29.99 -14.68
CA LEU A 99 -12.93 29.54 -15.80
C LEU A 99 -13.79 28.33 -15.44
N CYS A 100 -13.21 27.30 -14.86
CA CYS A 100 -13.92 26.11 -14.43
C CYS A 100 -15.06 26.49 -13.46
N LYS A 101 -14.77 27.33 -12.45
CA LYS A 101 -15.77 27.76 -11.47
C LYS A 101 -16.87 28.64 -12.07
N ALA A 102 -16.52 29.54 -12.97
CA ALA A 102 -17.49 30.35 -13.68
C ALA A 102 -18.50 29.49 -14.47
N LEU A 103 -18.03 28.42 -15.13
CA LEU A 103 -18.88 27.49 -15.86
C LEU A 103 -19.81 26.70 -14.92
N TYR A 104 -19.28 25.94 -13.94
CA TYR A 104 -20.13 25.05 -13.15
C TYR A 104 -21.05 25.79 -12.13
N THR A 105 -20.73 27.04 -11.80
CA THR A 105 -21.63 27.86 -10.96
C THR A 105 -22.72 28.57 -11.77
N SER A 106 -22.56 28.67 -13.08
CA SER A 106 -23.47 29.42 -13.96
C SER A 106 -24.34 28.56 -14.87
N ILE A 107 -23.93 27.28 -15.10
CA ILE A 107 -24.65 26.36 -15.99
C ILE A 107 -25.30 25.26 -15.17
N THR A 108 -26.60 25.03 -15.40
CA THR A 108 -27.38 24.00 -14.71
C THR A 108 -26.83 22.61 -15.02
N GLY A 109 -26.62 21.78 -13.99
CA GLY A 109 -26.13 20.40 -14.11
C GLY A 109 -24.65 20.27 -14.45
N MET A 110 -23.93 21.35 -14.71
CA MET A 110 -22.50 21.34 -15.00
C MET A 110 -21.70 20.91 -13.76
N SER A 111 -20.87 19.88 -13.89
CA SER A 111 -19.93 19.47 -12.84
C SER A 111 -18.56 20.14 -13.01
N PRO A 112 -17.75 20.24 -11.93
CA PRO A 112 -16.38 20.74 -12.06
C PRO A 112 -15.53 19.90 -13.02
N LEU A 113 -15.75 18.57 -13.08
CA LEU A 113 -15.07 17.66 -14.00
C LEU A 113 -15.33 18.03 -15.46
N ILE A 114 -16.61 18.18 -15.83
CA ILE A 114 -17.01 18.53 -17.21
C ILE A 114 -16.57 19.96 -17.54
N ALA A 115 -16.68 20.90 -16.62
CA ALA A 115 -16.19 22.27 -16.83
C ALA A 115 -14.68 22.29 -17.13
N ASN A 116 -13.89 21.53 -16.39
CA ASN A 116 -12.45 21.40 -16.62
C ASN A 116 -12.14 20.75 -17.98
N GLU A 117 -12.88 19.71 -18.34
CA GLU A 117 -12.77 19.04 -19.63
C GLU A 117 -13.04 20.01 -20.79
N LEU A 118 -14.08 20.84 -20.70
CA LEU A 118 -14.39 21.85 -21.73
C LEU A 118 -13.29 22.90 -21.84
N CYS A 119 -12.73 23.39 -20.71
CA CYS A 119 -11.58 24.27 -20.74
C CYS A 119 -10.39 23.62 -21.44
N TYR A 120 -10.06 22.36 -21.07
CA TYR A 120 -8.97 21.61 -21.68
C TYR A 120 -9.16 21.43 -23.21
N ARG A 121 -10.36 21.06 -23.66
CA ARG A 121 -10.68 20.95 -25.08
C ARG A 121 -10.60 22.29 -25.84
N ALA A 122 -10.80 23.40 -25.14
CA ALA A 122 -10.61 24.73 -25.70
C ALA A 122 -9.15 25.21 -25.66
N GLY A 123 -8.21 24.38 -25.15
CA GLY A 123 -6.79 24.73 -24.96
C GLY A 123 -6.55 25.73 -23.83
N LEU A 124 -7.44 25.76 -22.82
CA LEU A 124 -7.42 26.71 -21.73
C LEU A 124 -7.14 25.99 -20.38
N ASP A 125 -6.42 26.69 -19.48
CA ASP A 125 -6.32 26.25 -18.09
C ASP A 125 -7.62 26.61 -17.33
N GLY A 126 -8.34 25.62 -16.83
CA GLY A 126 -9.55 25.82 -16.03
C GLY A 126 -9.35 26.63 -14.74
N ASN A 127 -8.12 26.76 -14.27
CA ASN A 127 -7.76 27.60 -13.11
C ASN A 127 -7.46 29.07 -13.49
N ALA A 128 -7.30 29.39 -14.78
CA ALA A 128 -7.09 30.74 -15.24
C ALA A 128 -8.29 31.65 -14.91
N SER A 129 -8.04 32.94 -14.66
CA SER A 129 -9.10 33.93 -14.44
C SER A 129 -9.92 34.15 -15.72
N THR A 130 -11.22 34.35 -15.56
CA THR A 130 -12.09 34.83 -16.67
C THR A 130 -11.57 36.10 -17.31
N ASP A 131 -10.93 36.99 -16.52
CA ASP A 131 -10.38 38.27 -17.03
C ASP A 131 -9.20 38.08 -18.01
N SER A 132 -8.59 36.90 -18.01
CA SER A 132 -7.46 36.56 -18.91
C SER A 132 -7.89 36.07 -20.30
N LEU A 133 -9.20 35.89 -20.51
CA LEU A 133 -9.72 35.41 -21.80
C LEU A 133 -9.62 36.49 -22.87
N THR A 134 -9.16 36.08 -24.06
CA THR A 134 -9.34 36.87 -25.29
C THR A 134 -10.68 36.52 -25.93
N ASP A 135 -11.18 37.37 -26.82
CA ASP A 135 -12.45 37.09 -27.54
C ASP A 135 -12.40 35.76 -28.31
N ASP A 136 -11.27 35.44 -28.94
CA ASP A 136 -11.09 34.18 -29.66
C ASP A 136 -11.12 32.96 -28.72
N SER A 137 -10.46 33.04 -27.56
CA SER A 137 -10.46 31.94 -26.59
C SER A 137 -11.83 31.77 -25.93
N ALA A 138 -12.54 32.86 -25.68
CA ALA A 138 -13.91 32.84 -25.19
C ALA A 138 -14.88 32.22 -26.24
N ALA A 139 -14.74 32.56 -27.49
CA ALA A 139 -15.51 31.94 -28.60
C ALA A 139 -15.20 30.45 -28.73
N GLY A 140 -13.93 30.05 -28.59
CA GLY A 140 -13.52 28.64 -28.55
C GLY A 140 -14.18 27.87 -27.43
N LEU A 141 -14.19 28.41 -26.20
CA LEU A 141 -14.85 27.81 -25.05
C LEU A 141 -16.38 27.71 -25.21
N TYR A 142 -17.02 28.77 -25.75
CA TYR A 142 -18.44 28.73 -26.10
C TYR A 142 -18.74 27.64 -27.14
N GLY A 143 -17.89 27.48 -28.15
CA GLY A 143 -17.98 26.40 -29.14
C GLY A 143 -17.94 25.00 -28.51
N GLN A 144 -17.18 24.78 -27.43
CA GLN A 144 -17.21 23.50 -26.71
C GLN A 144 -18.51 23.28 -25.92
N LEU A 145 -19.15 24.36 -25.42
CA LEU A 145 -20.45 24.25 -24.76
C LEU A 145 -21.56 23.87 -25.78
N ILE A 146 -21.53 24.44 -26.99
CA ILE A 146 -22.46 24.06 -28.06
C ILE A 146 -22.27 22.59 -28.45
N LYS A 147 -21.04 22.12 -28.60
CA LYS A 147 -20.75 20.69 -28.88
C LYS A 147 -21.25 19.79 -27.78
N LEU A 148 -21.09 20.18 -26.52
CA LEU A 148 -21.63 19.41 -25.39
C LEU A 148 -23.16 19.37 -25.42
N ASN A 149 -23.83 20.50 -25.76
CA ASN A 149 -25.28 20.53 -25.88
C ASN A 149 -25.80 19.60 -26.99
N ALA A 150 -25.18 19.64 -28.17
CA ALA A 150 -25.51 18.73 -29.26
C ALA A 150 -25.35 17.26 -28.88
N LEU A 151 -24.24 16.91 -28.20
CA LEU A 151 -24.01 15.56 -27.69
C LEU A 151 -25.12 15.10 -26.72
N VAL A 152 -25.60 16.00 -25.85
CA VAL A 152 -26.70 15.71 -24.92
C VAL A 152 -28.04 15.57 -25.67
N GLU A 153 -28.32 16.39 -26.65
CA GLU A 153 -29.55 16.33 -27.49
C GLU A 153 -29.60 15.07 -28.35
N ASP A 154 -28.46 14.67 -28.91
CA ASP A 154 -28.30 13.47 -29.74
C ASP A 154 -28.17 12.18 -28.93
N GLU A 155 -28.12 12.26 -27.60
CA GLU A 155 -27.86 11.14 -26.66
C GLU A 155 -26.59 10.37 -27.04
N ALA A 156 -25.59 11.03 -27.63
CA ALA A 156 -24.37 10.44 -28.16
C ALA A 156 -23.33 10.20 -27.00
N TYR A 157 -23.76 9.51 -25.96
CA TYR A 157 -22.93 9.23 -24.78
C TYR A 157 -21.91 8.13 -25.05
N GLN A 158 -20.75 8.26 -24.40
CA GLN A 158 -19.69 7.24 -24.36
C GLN A 158 -19.25 7.04 -22.90
N PRO A 159 -19.98 6.23 -22.13
CA PRO A 159 -19.68 5.99 -20.74
C PRO A 159 -18.28 5.40 -20.56
N ASN A 160 -17.47 5.98 -19.69
CA ASN A 160 -16.08 5.56 -19.51
C ASN A 160 -15.58 5.76 -18.07
N ILE A 161 -14.54 4.99 -17.72
CA ILE A 161 -13.75 5.15 -16.49
C ILE A 161 -12.31 5.47 -16.91
N ILE A 162 -11.72 6.44 -16.25
CA ILE A 162 -10.31 6.82 -16.40
C ILE A 162 -9.49 6.14 -15.31
N TYR A 163 -8.44 5.43 -15.71
CA TYR A 163 -7.54 4.71 -14.83
C TYR A 163 -6.13 5.31 -14.83
N SER A 164 -5.54 5.45 -13.66
CA SER A 164 -4.11 5.70 -13.47
C SER A 164 -3.46 4.40 -13.01
N GLY A 165 -2.86 3.65 -13.93
CA GLY A 165 -2.54 2.24 -13.71
C GLY A 165 -3.83 1.45 -13.44
N GLU A 166 -3.94 0.81 -12.27
CA GLU A 166 -5.14 0.08 -11.85
C GLU A 166 -6.12 0.92 -11.00
N GLU A 167 -5.75 2.14 -10.63
CA GLU A 167 -6.60 3.01 -9.80
C GLU A 167 -7.66 3.71 -10.65
N PRO A 168 -8.97 3.46 -10.43
CA PRO A 168 -10.03 4.25 -11.06
C PRO A 168 -10.02 5.67 -10.49
N LYS A 169 -9.70 6.65 -11.33
CA LYS A 169 -9.59 8.07 -10.95
C LYS A 169 -10.91 8.79 -11.07
N GLU A 170 -11.49 8.80 -12.26
CA GLU A 170 -12.70 9.51 -12.60
C GLU A 170 -13.58 8.68 -13.53
N PHE A 171 -14.85 9.06 -13.64
CA PHE A 171 -15.77 8.47 -14.61
C PHE A 171 -16.66 9.56 -15.23
N SER A 172 -17.17 9.28 -16.44
CA SER A 172 -18.01 10.23 -17.16
C SER A 172 -18.92 9.50 -18.16
N CYS A 173 -20.03 10.15 -18.54
CA CYS A 173 -20.85 9.73 -19.68
C CYS A 173 -20.31 10.26 -21.01
N ILE A 174 -19.31 11.15 -21.02
CA ILE A 174 -18.63 11.65 -22.21
C ILE A 174 -17.13 11.34 -22.12
N PRO A 175 -16.41 11.21 -23.24
CA PRO A 175 -14.97 11.02 -23.23
C PRO A 175 -14.27 12.15 -22.45
N LEU A 176 -13.28 11.79 -21.63
CA LEU A 176 -12.42 12.75 -20.92
C LEU A 176 -11.04 12.76 -21.58
N THR A 177 -10.66 13.90 -22.15
CA THR A 177 -9.36 14.10 -22.82
C THR A 177 -8.35 14.83 -21.95
N SER A 178 -8.79 15.39 -20.82
CA SER A 178 -7.96 16.11 -19.86
C SER A 178 -7.05 15.21 -18.99
N TYR A 179 -6.97 13.91 -19.29
CA TYR A 179 -6.17 12.91 -18.60
C TYR A 179 -5.20 12.21 -19.56
N PRO A 180 -4.19 12.91 -20.13
CA PRO A 180 -3.33 12.35 -21.18
C PRO A 180 -2.47 11.15 -20.71
N ASP A 181 -2.11 11.11 -19.43
CA ASP A 181 -1.26 10.05 -18.85
C ASP A 181 -2.08 8.88 -18.26
N CYS A 182 -3.38 8.84 -18.51
CA CYS A 182 -4.30 7.85 -17.98
C CYS A 182 -4.93 7.02 -19.09
N THR A 183 -5.37 5.81 -18.76
CA THR A 183 -6.07 4.93 -19.71
C THR A 183 -7.58 5.07 -19.53
N ALA A 184 -8.30 5.28 -20.63
CA ALA A 184 -9.76 5.31 -20.65
C ALA A 184 -10.29 3.93 -21.06
N LYS A 185 -11.23 3.38 -20.26
CA LYS A 185 -11.99 2.17 -20.58
C LYS A 185 -13.45 2.55 -20.80
N THR A 186 -14.00 2.21 -21.97
CA THR A 186 -15.41 2.47 -22.35
C THR A 186 -16.31 1.32 -21.93
N TYR A 187 -17.59 1.62 -21.69
CA TYR A 187 -18.63 0.70 -21.27
C TYR A 187 -19.92 0.95 -22.08
N ASP A 188 -20.77 -0.06 -22.16
CA ASP A 188 -22.02 0.03 -22.91
C ASP A 188 -23.07 0.90 -22.20
N SER A 189 -23.02 0.98 -20.87
CA SER A 189 -23.94 1.78 -20.08
C SER A 189 -23.27 2.53 -18.94
N ILE A 190 -23.89 3.65 -18.52
CA ILE A 190 -23.47 4.39 -17.34
C ILE A 190 -23.67 3.56 -16.05
N PHE A 191 -24.58 2.59 -16.04
CA PHE A 191 -24.78 1.69 -14.90
C PHE A 191 -23.54 0.80 -14.68
N ASP A 192 -22.99 0.25 -15.78
CA ASP A 192 -21.77 -0.56 -15.71
C ASP A 192 -20.57 0.27 -15.25
N VAL A 193 -20.48 1.53 -15.71
CA VAL A 193 -19.50 2.49 -15.23
C VAL A 193 -19.63 2.73 -13.73
N LEU A 194 -20.85 2.99 -13.24
CA LEU A 194 -21.08 3.26 -11.82
C LEU A 194 -20.77 2.03 -10.95
N ILE A 195 -21.22 0.85 -11.35
CA ILE A 195 -20.92 -0.39 -10.66
C ILE A 195 -19.40 -0.67 -10.65
N GLY A 196 -18.76 -0.58 -11.83
CA GLY A 196 -17.33 -0.80 -11.98
C GLY A 196 -16.52 0.19 -11.14
N TYR A 197 -16.75 1.50 -11.34
CA TYR A 197 -16.01 2.55 -10.66
C TYR A 197 -16.10 2.44 -9.13
N TYR A 198 -17.30 2.35 -8.57
CA TYR A 198 -17.45 2.35 -7.11
C TYR A 198 -16.98 1.05 -6.47
N SER A 199 -17.20 -0.13 -7.10
CA SER A 199 -16.69 -1.39 -6.58
C SER A 199 -15.17 -1.48 -6.62
N GLU A 200 -14.56 -1.07 -7.73
CA GLU A 200 -13.10 -1.06 -7.87
C GLU A 200 -12.44 0.01 -7.00
N LYS A 201 -13.03 1.20 -6.91
CA LYS A 201 -12.55 2.28 -6.04
C LYS A 201 -12.58 1.89 -4.56
N GLU A 202 -13.66 1.22 -4.11
CA GLU A 202 -13.75 0.72 -2.74
C GLU A 202 -12.69 -0.35 -2.48
N LYS A 203 -12.54 -1.33 -3.38
CA LYS A 203 -11.54 -2.38 -3.28
C LYS A 203 -10.13 -1.80 -3.23
N TYR A 204 -9.80 -0.89 -4.13
CA TYR A 204 -8.50 -0.22 -4.19
C TYR A 204 -8.20 0.60 -2.93
N THR A 205 -9.16 1.41 -2.48
CA THR A 205 -9.01 2.24 -1.27
C THR A 205 -8.83 1.39 -0.02
N ARG A 206 -9.61 0.31 0.12
CA ARG A 206 -9.51 -0.63 1.24
C ARG A 206 -8.15 -1.33 1.26
N MET A 207 -7.68 -1.78 0.09
CA MET A 207 -6.38 -2.42 -0.04
C MET A 207 -5.24 -1.46 0.30
N LYS A 208 -5.28 -0.23 -0.21
CA LYS A 208 -4.32 0.83 0.08
C LYS A 208 -4.26 1.16 1.58
N GLN A 209 -5.43 1.28 2.23
CA GLN A 209 -5.50 1.54 3.67
C GLN A 209 -4.91 0.39 4.48
N LYS A 210 -5.32 -0.86 4.22
CA LYS A 210 -4.80 -2.05 4.91
C LYS A 210 -3.30 -2.21 4.73
N SER A 211 -2.81 -2.02 3.50
CA SER A 211 -1.37 -2.06 3.20
C SER A 211 -0.61 -0.96 3.96
N SER A 212 -1.15 0.27 4.02
CA SER A 212 -0.55 1.38 4.76
C SER A 212 -0.45 1.09 6.26
N ASP A 213 -1.51 0.56 6.87
CA ASP A 213 -1.54 0.22 8.29
C ASP A 213 -0.51 -0.87 8.62
N LEU A 214 -0.43 -1.93 7.80
CA LEU A 214 0.56 -2.99 7.98
C LEU A 214 1.99 -2.49 7.79
N ARG A 215 2.25 -1.65 6.78
CA ARG A 215 3.56 -1.02 6.55
C ARG A 215 4.01 -0.21 7.75
N LYS A 216 3.11 0.59 8.35
CA LYS A 216 3.41 1.37 9.55
C LYS A 216 3.78 0.49 10.74
N ILE A 217 3.09 -0.63 10.94
CA ILE A 217 3.39 -1.60 11.99
C ILE A 217 4.78 -2.22 11.77
N VAL A 218 5.05 -2.70 10.55
CA VAL A 218 6.35 -3.32 10.19
C VAL A 218 7.48 -2.32 10.34
N GLN A 219 7.32 -1.09 9.86
CA GLN A 219 8.31 -0.04 9.99
C GLN A 219 8.64 0.25 11.46
N THR A 220 7.61 0.37 12.31
CA THR A 220 7.81 0.57 13.75
C THR A 220 8.53 -0.61 14.40
N ALA A 221 8.22 -1.84 13.99
CA ALA A 221 8.89 -3.04 14.48
C ALA A 221 10.35 -3.09 14.02
N LEU A 222 10.63 -2.79 12.75
CA LEU A 222 11.98 -2.69 12.18
C LEU A 222 12.85 -1.70 12.95
N GLU A 223 12.35 -0.49 13.19
CA GLU A 223 13.08 0.56 13.91
C GLU A 223 13.43 0.13 15.35
N ARG A 224 12.46 -0.49 16.05
CA ARG A 224 12.69 -0.99 17.42
C ARG A 224 13.70 -2.13 17.44
N THR A 225 13.59 -3.07 16.51
CA THR A 225 14.48 -4.24 16.44
C THR A 225 15.88 -3.83 16.01
N SER A 226 16.03 -2.88 15.08
CA SER A 226 17.31 -2.32 14.67
C SER A 226 18.03 -1.62 15.84
N LYS A 227 17.31 -0.74 16.57
CA LYS A 227 17.87 -0.08 17.77
C LYS A 227 18.30 -1.09 18.85
N LYS A 228 17.50 -2.16 19.04
CA LYS A 228 17.84 -3.25 19.96
C LYS A 228 19.11 -3.97 19.51
N TYR A 229 19.22 -4.30 18.23
CA TYR A 229 20.38 -4.97 17.65
C TYR A 229 21.64 -4.14 17.78
N ASP A 230 21.61 -2.86 17.44
CA ASP A 230 22.75 -1.94 17.57
C ASP A 230 23.22 -1.80 19.03
N LEU A 231 22.26 -1.73 19.98
CA LEU A 231 22.60 -1.68 21.41
C LEU A 231 23.29 -2.97 21.86
N GLN A 232 22.75 -4.13 21.44
CA GLN A 232 23.34 -5.43 21.76
C GLN A 232 24.75 -5.59 21.18
N LEU A 233 24.98 -5.13 19.95
CA LEU A 233 26.31 -5.14 19.33
C LEU A 233 27.32 -4.28 20.10
N ARG A 234 26.92 -3.07 20.53
CA ARG A 234 27.77 -2.19 21.36
C ARG A 234 28.10 -2.84 22.69
N GLN A 235 27.11 -3.42 23.35
CA GLN A 235 27.29 -4.13 24.61
C GLN A 235 28.21 -5.36 24.46
N LEU A 236 28.05 -6.11 23.35
CA LEU A 236 28.89 -7.28 23.03
C LEU A 236 30.36 -6.85 22.86
N LYS A 237 30.60 -5.78 22.12
CA LYS A 237 31.94 -5.20 21.92
C LYS A 237 32.57 -4.75 23.26
N ASP A 238 31.78 -4.18 24.16
CA ASP A 238 32.27 -3.81 25.50
C ASP A 238 32.70 -5.01 26.34
N THR A 239 32.19 -6.22 26.06
CA THR A 239 32.61 -7.45 26.73
C THR A 239 33.99 -7.96 26.30
N GLU A 240 34.55 -7.50 25.19
CA GLU A 240 35.90 -7.84 24.69
C GLU A 240 36.96 -7.49 25.72
N LYS A 241 36.70 -6.47 26.57
CA LYS A 241 37.56 -6.04 27.66
C LYS A 241 37.71 -7.11 28.79
N ARG A 242 36.94 -8.23 28.72
CA ARG A 242 36.97 -9.27 29.77
C ARG A 242 38.35 -9.86 29.95
N GLU A 243 39.08 -10.14 28.87
CA GLU A 243 40.41 -10.75 28.95
C GLU A 243 41.40 -9.88 29.70
N LYS A 244 41.31 -8.55 29.57
CA LYS A 244 42.10 -7.60 30.35
C LYS A 244 41.90 -7.80 31.86
N PHE A 245 40.63 -8.00 32.30
CA PHE A 245 40.35 -8.18 33.73
C PHE A 245 40.79 -9.55 34.24
N LYS A 246 40.81 -10.59 33.39
CA LYS A 246 41.41 -11.88 33.69
C LYS A 246 42.91 -11.73 33.98
N VAL A 247 43.62 -11.12 33.03
CA VAL A 247 45.08 -10.85 33.15
C VAL A 247 45.37 -10.00 34.40
N TYR A 248 44.59 -8.94 34.63
CA TYR A 248 44.77 -8.11 35.84
C TYR A 248 44.55 -8.93 37.12
N GLY A 249 43.57 -9.80 37.18
CA GLY A 249 43.31 -10.69 38.31
C GLY A 249 44.45 -11.64 38.58
N GLU A 250 44.95 -12.30 37.54
CA GLU A 250 46.05 -13.26 37.62
C GLU A 250 47.37 -12.60 38.04
N LEU A 251 47.76 -11.50 37.36
CA LEU A 251 48.98 -10.75 37.67
C LEU A 251 48.95 -10.15 39.09
N THR A 252 47.79 -9.61 39.52
CA THR A 252 47.64 -9.07 40.87
C THR A 252 47.70 -10.19 41.91
N GLN A 253 47.22 -11.39 41.61
CA GLN A 253 47.33 -12.53 42.48
C GLN A 253 48.79 -13.05 42.59
N THR A 254 49.54 -13.02 41.48
CA THR A 254 50.90 -13.55 41.40
C THR A 254 51.93 -12.58 42.02
N TYR A 255 51.84 -11.30 41.71
CA TYR A 255 52.84 -10.29 42.08
C TYR A 255 52.40 -9.37 43.23
N GLY A 256 51.14 -9.46 43.68
CA GLY A 256 50.56 -8.54 44.66
C GLY A 256 51.07 -8.71 46.10
N TYR A 257 51.66 -9.83 46.43
CA TYR A 257 52.13 -10.10 47.80
C TYR A 257 53.29 -9.21 48.25
N GLY A 258 54.05 -8.62 47.35
CA GLY A 258 55.15 -7.69 47.61
C GLY A 258 54.78 -6.21 47.62
N LEU A 259 53.49 -5.89 47.53
CA LEU A 259 53.03 -4.49 47.48
C LEU A 259 52.94 -3.85 48.87
N GLU A 260 53.33 -2.60 48.97
CA GLU A 260 53.09 -1.76 50.14
C GLU A 260 51.58 -1.57 50.42
N PRO A 261 51.19 -1.43 51.69
CA PRO A 261 49.81 -1.10 52.03
C PRO A 261 49.32 0.19 51.34
N ASN A 262 48.07 0.16 50.85
CA ASN A 262 47.44 1.27 50.12
C ASN A 262 48.07 1.59 48.74
N ALA A 263 48.80 0.67 48.11
CA ALA A 263 49.30 0.85 46.75
C ALA A 263 48.14 1.13 45.74
N LYS A 264 48.34 2.15 44.93
CA LYS A 264 47.35 2.58 43.91
C LYS A 264 47.50 1.86 42.56
N SER A 265 48.65 1.21 42.35
CA SER A 265 48.95 0.47 41.14
C SER A 265 49.97 -0.65 41.41
N LEU A 266 49.93 -1.66 40.53
CA LEU A 266 50.94 -2.72 40.44
C LEU A 266 51.58 -2.64 39.07
N THR A 267 52.89 -2.42 38.99
CA THR A 267 53.68 -2.53 37.77
C THR A 267 54.45 -3.85 37.81
N CYS A 268 54.23 -4.68 36.81
CA CYS A 268 54.83 -6.00 36.71
C CYS A 268 54.97 -6.47 35.26
N MET A 269 55.77 -7.52 35.03
CA MET A 269 55.87 -8.15 33.70
C MET A 269 54.61 -8.98 33.41
N ASN A 270 53.97 -8.67 32.30
CA ASN A 270 52.89 -9.49 31.77
C ASN A 270 53.48 -10.74 31.10
N TYR A 271 53.38 -11.89 31.72
CA TYR A 271 53.95 -13.13 31.18
C TYR A 271 53.23 -13.67 29.92
N TYR A 272 52.10 -13.09 29.53
CA TYR A 272 51.43 -13.42 28.26
C TYR A 272 52.02 -12.66 27.06
N THR A 273 52.45 -11.40 27.27
CA THR A 273 52.94 -10.54 26.16
C THR A 273 54.44 -10.23 26.28
N ASN A 274 55.09 -10.58 27.42
CA ASN A 274 56.44 -10.19 27.78
C ASN A 274 56.70 -8.67 27.76
N GLU A 275 55.66 -7.89 28.09
CA GLU A 275 55.70 -6.45 28.20
C GLU A 275 55.41 -6.03 29.64
N GLU A 276 55.93 -4.88 30.05
CA GLU A 276 55.61 -4.28 31.35
C GLU A 276 54.18 -3.70 31.30
N ILE A 277 53.38 -4.03 32.35
CA ILE A 277 52.00 -3.58 32.48
C ILE A 277 51.78 -2.91 33.84
N THR A 278 51.06 -1.80 33.87
CA THR A 278 50.62 -1.12 35.09
C THR A 278 49.14 -1.37 35.32
N ILE A 279 48.81 -2.04 36.41
CA ILE A 279 47.46 -2.42 36.82
C ILE A 279 46.97 -1.45 37.89
N PRO A 280 45.85 -0.70 37.66
CA PRO A 280 45.29 0.18 38.69
C PRO A 280 44.65 -0.65 39.81
N LEU A 281 44.99 -0.33 41.06
CA LEU A 281 44.48 -0.98 42.27
C LEU A 281 43.60 -0.03 43.08
N ASP A 282 42.65 -0.58 43.81
CA ASP A 282 41.84 0.10 44.79
C ASP A 282 42.66 0.13 46.11
N PRO A 283 43.16 1.31 46.55
CA PRO A 283 44.05 1.36 47.72
C PRO A 283 43.36 1.01 49.05
N THR A 284 42.03 0.97 49.06
CA THR A 284 41.25 0.56 50.25
C THR A 284 41.16 -0.94 50.40
N LYS A 285 41.71 -1.73 49.46
CA LYS A 285 41.63 -3.19 49.41
C LYS A 285 42.99 -3.82 49.35
N THR A 286 43.08 -4.98 49.94
CA THR A 286 44.26 -5.83 49.81
C THR A 286 44.50 -6.28 48.39
N PRO A 287 45.70 -6.65 47.96
CA PRO A 287 45.96 -7.21 46.63
C PRO A 287 45.06 -8.40 46.29
N LEU A 288 44.79 -9.28 47.24
CA LEU A 288 43.90 -10.42 47.06
C LEU A 288 42.44 -10.00 46.81
N GLU A 289 41.96 -8.97 47.51
CA GLU A 289 40.63 -8.42 47.30
C GLU A 289 40.52 -7.69 45.92
N ASN A 290 41.58 -6.99 45.50
CA ASN A 290 41.66 -6.41 44.15
C ASN A 290 41.62 -7.48 43.07
N SER A 291 42.41 -8.58 43.24
CA SER A 291 42.37 -9.72 42.34
C SER A 291 40.98 -10.33 42.25
N LYS A 292 40.33 -10.59 43.40
CA LYS A 292 38.93 -11.09 43.45
C LYS A 292 37.95 -10.13 42.71
N LYS A 293 38.13 -8.80 42.85
CA LYS A 293 37.34 -7.78 42.16
C LYS A 293 37.51 -7.87 40.62
N PHE A 294 38.75 -8.06 40.14
CA PHE A 294 39.01 -8.25 38.71
C PHE A 294 38.40 -9.54 38.17
N PHE A 295 38.52 -10.66 38.87
CA PHE A 295 37.88 -11.92 38.49
C PHE A 295 36.36 -11.83 38.54
N ALA A 296 35.76 -11.15 39.50
CA ALA A 296 34.33 -10.91 39.54
C ALA A 296 33.87 -10.13 38.31
N LYS A 297 34.66 -9.12 37.89
CA LYS A 297 34.38 -8.32 36.67
C LYS A 297 34.56 -9.15 35.40
N TYR A 298 35.60 -9.96 35.31
CA TYR A 298 35.79 -10.93 34.23
C TYR A 298 34.61 -11.88 34.11
N ASN A 299 34.22 -12.53 35.20
CA ASN A 299 33.11 -13.49 35.20
C ASN A 299 31.77 -12.86 34.82
N LYS A 300 31.51 -11.61 35.23
CA LYS A 300 30.33 -10.85 34.83
C LYS A 300 30.35 -10.60 33.34
N LEU A 301 31.45 -10.09 32.78
CA LEU A 301 31.57 -9.81 31.35
C LEU A 301 31.52 -11.08 30.49
N LYS A 302 32.10 -12.20 30.98
CA LYS A 302 32.04 -13.50 30.31
C LYS A 302 30.60 -13.99 30.17
N ARG A 303 29.82 -14.01 31.28
CA ARG A 303 28.39 -14.38 31.23
C ARG A 303 27.57 -13.43 30.30
N THR A 304 27.89 -12.14 30.35
CA THR A 304 27.25 -11.15 29.48
C THR A 304 27.57 -11.42 28.02
N TYR A 305 28.81 -11.77 27.70
CA TYR A 305 29.23 -12.13 26.33
C TYR A 305 28.48 -13.36 25.83
N GLU A 306 28.42 -14.43 26.61
CA GLU A 306 27.72 -15.67 26.25
C GLU A 306 26.24 -15.40 25.95
N ALA A 307 25.53 -14.70 26.86
CA ALA A 307 24.13 -14.36 26.69
C ALA A 307 23.88 -13.41 25.49
N LEU A 308 24.72 -12.38 25.30
CA LEU A 308 24.56 -11.43 24.20
C LEU A 308 24.89 -12.06 22.85
N SER A 309 25.83 -13.01 22.79
CA SER A 309 26.17 -13.69 21.53
C SER A 309 24.96 -14.43 20.95
N GLU A 310 24.18 -15.10 21.79
CA GLU A 310 22.94 -15.76 21.37
C GLU A 310 21.85 -14.73 21.00
N LEU A 311 21.65 -13.72 21.85
CA LEU A 311 20.62 -12.68 21.61
C LEU A 311 20.86 -11.84 20.35
N VAL A 312 22.11 -11.57 19.98
CA VAL A 312 22.47 -10.87 18.76
C VAL A 312 22.04 -11.68 17.53
N VAL A 313 22.28 -12.99 17.54
CA VAL A 313 21.86 -13.89 16.44
C VAL A 313 20.34 -13.93 16.31
N GLU A 314 19.63 -14.08 17.44
CA GLU A 314 18.15 -14.06 17.43
C GLU A 314 17.59 -12.73 16.94
N THR A 315 18.13 -11.61 17.44
CA THR A 315 17.65 -10.27 17.06
C THR A 315 17.96 -9.97 15.58
N LYS A 316 19.08 -10.47 15.06
CA LYS A 316 19.40 -10.38 13.63
C LYS A 316 18.40 -11.18 12.79
N ALA A 317 18.05 -12.39 13.19
CA ALA A 317 17.04 -13.21 12.51
C ALA A 317 15.65 -12.55 12.53
N ASP A 318 15.28 -11.87 13.63
CA ASP A 318 14.03 -11.09 13.71
C ASP A 318 14.07 -9.89 12.76
N LEU A 319 15.21 -9.20 12.66
CA LEU A 319 15.38 -8.07 11.75
C LEU A 319 15.26 -8.50 10.29
N ASP A 320 15.94 -9.58 9.91
CA ASP A 320 15.91 -10.12 8.55
C ASP A 320 14.50 -10.60 8.17
N HIS A 321 13.78 -11.21 9.13
CA HIS A 321 12.38 -11.61 8.94
C HIS A 321 11.45 -10.41 8.75
N LEU A 322 11.60 -9.34 9.53
CA LEU A 322 10.82 -8.12 9.36
C LEU A 322 11.11 -7.42 8.02
N ASP A 323 12.35 -7.44 7.57
CA ASP A 323 12.73 -6.88 6.25
C ASP A 323 12.11 -7.71 5.10
N SER A 324 12.06 -9.05 5.24
CA SER A 324 11.37 -9.91 4.27
C SER A 324 9.85 -9.65 4.23
N ILE A 325 9.21 -9.44 5.39
CA ILE A 325 7.79 -9.06 5.46
C ILE A 325 7.56 -7.69 4.81
N SER A 326 8.45 -6.71 5.04
CA SER A 326 8.38 -5.40 4.40
C SER A 326 8.44 -5.50 2.88
N THR A 327 9.31 -6.37 2.36
CA THR A 327 9.41 -6.64 0.93
C THR A 327 8.15 -7.32 0.40
N ALA A 328 7.63 -8.35 1.09
CA ALA A 328 6.37 -9.00 0.71
C ALA A 328 5.18 -8.00 0.68
N LEU A 329 5.11 -7.06 1.63
CA LEU A 329 4.10 -5.99 1.62
C LEU A 329 4.23 -5.05 0.42
N SER A 330 5.44 -4.81 -0.07
CA SER A 330 5.67 -3.97 -1.25
C SER A 330 5.29 -4.66 -2.56
N LEU A 331 5.27 -5.98 -2.55
CA LEU A 331 4.97 -6.84 -3.70
C LEU A 331 3.52 -7.37 -3.69
N SER A 332 2.76 -7.10 -2.61
CA SER A 332 1.38 -7.58 -2.47
C SER A 332 0.42 -6.85 -3.42
N GLU A 333 -0.34 -7.60 -4.21
CA GLU A 333 -1.28 -7.11 -5.22
C GLU A 333 -2.75 -7.32 -4.81
N ASP A 334 -3.03 -8.23 -3.85
CA ASP A 334 -4.39 -8.53 -3.43
C ASP A 334 -4.60 -8.53 -1.90
N GLU A 335 -5.88 -8.49 -1.50
CA GLU A 335 -6.27 -8.46 -0.08
C GLU A 335 -5.96 -9.78 0.64
N LYS A 336 -5.91 -10.90 -0.09
CA LYS A 336 -5.61 -12.22 0.49
C LYS A 336 -4.14 -12.31 0.87
N ASP A 337 -3.26 -11.72 0.06
CA ASP A 337 -1.83 -11.62 0.35
C ASP A 337 -1.59 -10.78 1.61
N LEU A 338 -2.26 -9.63 1.72
CA LEU A 338 -2.19 -8.79 2.94
C LEU A 338 -2.69 -9.51 4.18
N GLN A 339 -3.71 -10.37 4.05
CA GLN A 339 -4.22 -11.15 5.17
C GLN A 339 -3.20 -12.21 5.64
N LEU A 340 -2.53 -12.92 4.72
CA LEU A 340 -1.46 -13.88 5.05
C LEU A 340 -0.30 -13.20 5.77
N ILE A 341 0.11 -12.01 5.30
CA ILE A 341 1.17 -11.22 5.95
C ILE A 341 0.72 -10.75 7.34
N LYS A 342 -0.54 -10.37 7.51
CA LYS A 342 -1.09 -10.02 8.82
C LYS A 342 -1.09 -11.20 9.78
N ASP A 343 -1.44 -12.39 9.29
CA ASP A 343 -1.42 -13.62 10.09
C ASP A 343 0.03 -13.95 10.51
N GLU A 344 1.00 -13.80 9.62
CA GLU A 344 2.43 -13.96 9.92
C GLU A 344 2.89 -12.97 11.00
N LEU A 345 2.56 -11.69 10.89
CA LEU A 345 2.86 -10.68 11.90
C LEU A 345 2.22 -11.00 13.27
N SER A 346 1.03 -11.61 13.26
CA SER A 346 0.36 -12.05 14.49
C SER A 346 1.01 -13.29 15.10
N ASP A 347 1.38 -14.27 14.29
CA ASP A 347 2.00 -15.53 14.76
C ASP A 347 3.38 -15.29 15.38
N TYR A 348 4.09 -14.27 14.90
CA TYR A 348 5.39 -13.85 15.47
C TYR A 348 5.31 -12.72 16.50
N GLY A 349 4.08 -12.34 16.92
CA GLY A 349 3.86 -11.41 18.04
C GLY A 349 4.09 -9.93 17.73
N TYR A 350 4.23 -9.53 16.48
CA TYR A 350 4.35 -8.13 16.08
C TYR A 350 2.99 -7.39 16.13
N ILE A 351 1.89 -8.14 16.03
CA ILE A 351 0.51 -7.65 16.20
C ILE A 351 -0.15 -8.45 17.33
N LYS A 352 -0.90 -7.75 18.20
CA LYS A 352 -1.70 -8.43 19.23
C LYS A 352 -2.81 -9.27 18.56
N SER A 353 -2.81 -10.56 18.81
CA SER A 353 -3.89 -11.45 18.37
C SER A 353 -5.16 -11.11 19.16
N HIS A 354 -6.15 -10.53 18.52
CA HIS A 354 -7.51 -10.49 19.06
C HIS A 354 -8.15 -11.86 18.79
N GLY A 355 -8.13 -12.74 19.78
CA GLY A 355 -8.69 -14.07 19.84
C GLY A 355 -9.09 -14.71 18.51
N LYS A 356 -8.52 -15.84 18.15
CA LYS A 356 -8.88 -16.59 16.94
C LYS A 356 -10.39 -16.82 16.92
N LYS A 357 -11.17 -15.93 16.30
CA LYS A 357 -12.49 -16.30 15.83
C LYS A 357 -12.26 -17.44 14.84
N LYS A 358 -12.82 -18.62 15.14
CA LYS A 358 -12.95 -19.72 14.18
C LYS A 358 -13.84 -19.23 13.02
N GLY A 359 -13.28 -18.38 12.16
CA GLY A 359 -13.90 -17.92 10.93
C GLY A 359 -13.69 -18.96 9.83
N LYS A 360 -14.63 -19.03 8.89
CA LYS A 360 -14.54 -19.85 7.67
C LYS A 360 -13.13 -19.79 7.11
N LYS A 361 -12.54 -20.94 6.77
CA LYS A 361 -11.27 -21.02 6.02
C LYS A 361 -11.44 -20.18 4.76
N GLN A 362 -10.88 -18.98 4.74
CA GLN A 362 -10.78 -18.18 3.52
C GLN A 362 -9.90 -18.95 2.52
N ALA A 363 -10.24 -18.87 1.24
CA ALA A 363 -9.43 -19.45 0.19
C ALA A 363 -8.00 -18.91 0.32
N LYS A 364 -7.02 -19.80 0.44
CA LYS A 364 -5.62 -19.41 0.51
C LYS A 364 -5.21 -18.74 -0.81
N SER A 365 -4.47 -17.64 -0.73
CA SER A 365 -3.79 -17.08 -1.90
C SER A 365 -2.87 -18.14 -2.51
N LYS A 366 -2.85 -18.23 -3.83
CA LYS A 366 -1.95 -19.12 -4.56
C LYS A 366 -0.64 -18.40 -4.90
N PRO A 367 0.50 -19.10 -5.00
CA PRO A 367 1.72 -18.54 -5.59
C PRO A 367 1.45 -18.02 -7.01
N LEU A 368 2.25 -17.08 -7.48
CA LEU A 368 2.21 -16.69 -8.88
C LEU A 368 2.71 -17.84 -9.73
N HIS A 369 2.12 -18.02 -10.90
CA HIS A 369 2.45 -19.08 -11.84
C HIS A 369 2.80 -18.47 -13.19
N PHE A 370 3.97 -18.82 -13.71
CA PHE A 370 4.49 -18.37 -14.98
C PHE A 370 4.89 -19.59 -15.83
N ILE A 371 4.97 -19.39 -17.14
CA ILE A 371 5.52 -20.37 -18.07
C ILE A 371 6.70 -19.72 -18.79
N SER A 372 7.84 -20.41 -18.81
CA SER A 372 9.01 -19.95 -19.53
C SER A 372 8.80 -20.04 -21.05
N SER A 373 9.65 -19.34 -21.82
CA SER A 373 9.66 -19.44 -23.29
C SER A 373 9.87 -20.87 -23.82
N ASP A 374 10.47 -21.74 -23.02
CA ASP A 374 10.67 -23.15 -23.31
C ASP A 374 9.55 -24.07 -22.80
N GLY A 375 8.47 -23.49 -22.21
CA GLY A 375 7.31 -24.22 -21.73
C GLY A 375 7.41 -24.79 -20.31
N PHE A 376 8.45 -24.41 -19.52
CA PHE A 376 8.58 -24.88 -18.13
C PHE A 376 7.77 -24.05 -17.17
N HIS A 377 7.13 -24.73 -16.22
CA HIS A 377 6.34 -24.09 -15.17
C HIS A 377 7.24 -23.49 -14.08
N MET A 378 7.02 -22.20 -13.79
CA MET A 378 7.73 -21.42 -12.79
C MET A 378 6.76 -20.87 -11.76
N TYR A 379 7.05 -21.02 -10.47
CA TYR A 379 6.20 -20.60 -9.37
C TYR A 379 6.93 -19.64 -8.46
N VAL A 380 6.27 -18.52 -8.12
CA VAL A 380 6.85 -17.45 -7.31
C VAL A 380 6.02 -17.28 -6.04
N GLY A 381 6.67 -17.33 -4.88
CA GLY A 381 6.03 -17.13 -3.59
C GLY A 381 5.81 -15.65 -3.29
N LYS A 382 4.59 -15.28 -2.88
CA LYS A 382 4.19 -13.91 -2.57
C LYS A 382 4.53 -13.48 -1.13
N ASN A 383 4.82 -14.43 -0.24
CA ASN A 383 5.15 -14.20 1.18
C ASN A 383 5.98 -15.36 1.74
N ASN A 384 6.47 -15.22 2.97
CA ASN A 384 7.36 -16.19 3.58
C ASN A 384 6.73 -17.58 3.77
N TYR A 385 5.43 -17.66 4.06
CA TYR A 385 4.73 -18.95 4.16
C TYR A 385 4.65 -19.67 2.81
N GLN A 386 4.37 -18.93 1.73
CA GLN A 386 4.37 -19.51 0.39
C GLN A 386 5.80 -19.88 -0.06
N ASN A 387 6.80 -19.08 0.27
CA ASN A 387 8.20 -19.40 0.03
C ASN A 387 8.58 -20.74 0.67
N ASP A 388 8.17 -20.95 1.93
CA ASP A 388 8.37 -22.23 2.63
C ASP A 388 7.60 -23.38 1.96
N GLU A 389 6.33 -23.16 1.63
CA GLU A 389 5.49 -24.18 1.01
C GLU A 389 6.04 -24.61 -0.36
N LEU A 390 6.44 -23.64 -1.19
CA LEU A 390 7.07 -23.89 -2.48
C LEU A 390 8.37 -24.68 -2.34
N SER A 391 9.26 -24.26 -1.46
CA SER A 391 10.61 -24.85 -1.35
C SER A 391 10.62 -26.23 -0.70
N PHE A 392 9.74 -26.49 0.28
CA PHE A 392 9.84 -27.70 1.10
C PHE A 392 8.68 -28.69 0.97
N LYS A 393 7.53 -28.30 0.39
CA LYS A 393 6.37 -29.17 0.20
C LYS A 393 6.00 -29.37 -1.25
N PHE A 394 6.14 -28.33 -2.08
CA PHE A 394 5.72 -28.33 -3.48
C PHE A 394 6.84 -28.83 -4.40
N ALA A 395 8.05 -28.31 -4.23
CA ALA A 395 9.19 -28.63 -5.10
C ALA A 395 9.73 -30.02 -4.84
N ASN A 396 10.04 -30.76 -5.91
CA ASN A 396 10.74 -32.03 -5.89
C ASN A 396 12.27 -31.81 -5.80
N GLY A 397 13.03 -32.85 -5.40
CA GLY A 397 14.48 -32.74 -5.22
C GLY A 397 15.27 -32.27 -6.44
N GLY A 398 14.79 -32.59 -7.64
CA GLY A 398 15.40 -32.21 -8.92
C GLY A 398 15.00 -30.84 -9.46
N ASP A 399 13.96 -30.21 -8.91
CA ASP A 399 13.51 -28.88 -9.31
C ASP A 399 14.55 -27.83 -8.93
N TRP A 400 14.54 -26.71 -9.64
CA TRP A 400 15.48 -25.62 -9.40
C TRP A 400 14.82 -24.49 -8.58
N TRP A 401 15.58 -24.01 -7.61
CA TRP A 401 15.21 -22.89 -6.74
C TRP A 401 16.10 -21.69 -7.05
N PHE A 402 15.49 -20.49 -7.09
CA PHE A 402 16.16 -19.22 -7.33
C PHE A 402 15.75 -18.21 -6.25
N HIS A 403 16.71 -17.34 -5.88
CA HIS A 403 16.46 -16.26 -4.95
C HIS A 403 17.49 -15.14 -5.10
N ALA A 404 17.09 -13.89 -4.88
CA ALA A 404 17.98 -12.74 -4.89
C ALA A 404 18.99 -12.83 -3.73
N LYS A 405 20.27 -12.77 -4.04
CA LYS A 405 21.37 -12.97 -3.10
C LYS A 405 21.46 -11.86 -2.08
N ASN A 406 21.63 -12.21 -0.80
CA ASN A 406 21.85 -11.30 0.33
C ASN A 406 20.75 -10.22 0.51
N MET A 407 19.57 -10.41 -0.01
CA MET A 407 18.45 -9.49 0.15
C MET A 407 17.12 -10.24 0.25
N PRO A 408 16.08 -9.65 0.89
CA PRO A 408 14.75 -10.24 0.90
C PRO A 408 14.14 -10.34 -0.49
N GLY A 409 13.43 -11.44 -0.76
CA GLY A 409 12.78 -11.70 -2.03
C GLY A 409 11.89 -12.94 -2.00
N SER A 410 11.28 -13.21 -3.14
CA SER A 410 10.50 -14.43 -3.36
C SER A 410 11.39 -15.62 -3.71
N HIS A 411 10.95 -16.80 -3.26
CA HIS A 411 11.49 -18.05 -3.80
C HIS A 411 10.81 -18.32 -5.13
N VAL A 412 11.63 -18.61 -6.16
CA VAL A 412 11.15 -19.03 -7.47
C VAL A 412 11.51 -20.50 -7.64
N ILE A 413 10.51 -21.31 -7.98
CA ILE A 413 10.68 -22.74 -8.24
C ILE A 413 10.41 -23.01 -9.70
N VAL A 414 11.38 -23.59 -10.40
CA VAL A 414 11.20 -24.11 -11.76
C VAL A 414 11.02 -25.61 -11.68
N ARG A 415 9.89 -26.12 -12.18
CA ARG A 415 9.60 -27.55 -12.22
C ARG A 415 10.39 -28.21 -13.37
N LYS A 416 11.25 -29.13 -13.00
CA LYS A 416 12.07 -29.85 -13.98
C LYS A 416 11.26 -30.90 -14.77
N GLU A 417 10.19 -31.43 -14.15
CA GLU A 417 9.34 -32.50 -14.69
C GLU A 417 10.16 -33.70 -15.17
N GLN A 418 10.04 -34.06 -16.45
CA GLN A 418 10.76 -35.22 -17.06
C GLN A 418 12.01 -34.79 -17.85
N ALA A 419 12.35 -33.52 -17.88
CA ALA A 419 13.52 -33.02 -18.61
C ALA A 419 14.83 -33.43 -17.91
N ASP A 420 15.86 -33.76 -18.67
CA ASP A 420 17.18 -34.07 -18.10
C ASP A 420 17.88 -32.80 -17.58
N THR A 421 17.77 -31.70 -18.34
CA THR A 421 18.32 -30.38 -18.00
C THR A 421 17.33 -29.30 -18.37
N LEU A 422 17.40 -28.13 -17.70
CA LEU A 422 16.65 -26.93 -18.10
C LEU A 422 17.45 -26.13 -19.13
N PRO A 423 16.82 -25.54 -20.15
CA PRO A 423 17.46 -24.62 -21.09
C PRO A 423 17.94 -23.33 -20.41
N ASP A 424 18.98 -22.71 -21.00
CA ASP A 424 19.57 -21.46 -20.49
C ASP A 424 18.56 -20.31 -20.44
N ALA A 425 17.64 -20.21 -21.41
CA ALA A 425 16.61 -19.20 -21.44
C ALA A 425 15.69 -19.34 -20.22
N THR A 426 15.28 -20.56 -19.86
CA THR A 426 14.47 -20.82 -18.64
C THR A 426 15.21 -20.41 -17.35
N PHE A 427 16.54 -20.66 -17.27
CA PHE A 427 17.36 -20.19 -16.13
C PHE A 427 17.38 -18.66 -16.05
N GLU A 428 17.56 -17.97 -17.16
CA GLU A 428 17.58 -16.51 -17.21
C GLU A 428 16.22 -15.93 -16.82
N GLU A 429 15.12 -16.45 -17.34
CA GLU A 429 13.76 -16.02 -17.02
C GLU A 429 13.42 -16.23 -15.54
N ALA A 430 13.77 -17.38 -14.97
CA ALA A 430 13.60 -17.65 -13.55
C ALA A 430 14.45 -16.71 -12.67
N GLY A 431 15.67 -16.41 -13.09
CA GLY A 431 16.52 -15.43 -12.44
C GLY A 431 15.94 -14.01 -12.50
N ARG A 432 15.37 -13.62 -13.64
CA ARG A 432 14.66 -12.33 -13.80
C ARG A 432 13.46 -12.24 -12.88
N LEU A 433 12.66 -13.31 -12.75
CA LEU A 433 11.54 -13.38 -11.80
C LEU A 433 12.04 -13.21 -10.36
N ALA A 434 13.10 -13.93 -9.95
CA ALA A 434 13.64 -13.80 -8.60
C ALA A 434 14.19 -12.39 -8.32
N ALA A 435 14.80 -11.74 -9.30
CA ALA A 435 15.27 -10.36 -9.22
C ALA A 435 14.09 -9.37 -9.10
N TYR A 436 13.06 -9.53 -9.93
CA TYR A 436 11.88 -8.67 -9.95
C TYR A 436 11.05 -8.77 -8.66
N TYR A 437 10.85 -9.97 -8.13
CA TYR A 437 10.13 -10.19 -6.88
C TYR A 437 11.05 -10.14 -5.65
N SER A 438 11.97 -9.19 -5.64
CA SER A 438 12.90 -8.93 -4.54
C SER A 438 12.95 -7.46 -4.15
N LYS A 439 13.65 -7.16 -3.06
CA LYS A 439 13.99 -5.79 -2.64
C LYS A 439 14.79 -5.04 -3.72
N GLY A 440 15.45 -5.75 -4.60
CA GLY A 440 16.25 -5.21 -5.72
C GLY A 440 15.44 -4.87 -6.99
N ARG A 441 14.12 -4.92 -6.97
CA ARG A 441 13.25 -4.70 -8.14
C ARG A 441 13.56 -3.44 -8.96
N GLN A 442 14.04 -2.37 -8.32
CA GLN A 442 14.38 -1.12 -9.01
C GLN A 442 15.88 -0.96 -9.28
N ALA A 443 16.68 -1.95 -8.94
CA ALA A 443 18.11 -1.91 -9.25
C ALA A 443 18.35 -2.23 -10.73
N PRO A 444 19.45 -1.72 -11.34
CA PRO A 444 19.77 -2.01 -12.73
C PRO A 444 20.08 -3.49 -12.96
N LYS A 445 20.66 -4.16 -11.96
CA LYS A 445 20.94 -5.62 -11.98
C LYS A 445 20.91 -6.14 -10.53
N VAL A 446 20.51 -7.40 -10.39
CA VAL A 446 20.46 -8.14 -9.11
C VAL A 446 21.21 -9.45 -9.27
N GLU A 447 22.08 -9.77 -8.32
CA GLU A 447 22.69 -11.09 -8.22
C GLU A 447 21.67 -12.08 -7.68
N VAL A 448 21.44 -13.20 -8.38
CA VAL A 448 20.50 -14.25 -8.04
C VAL A 448 21.24 -15.56 -7.84
N ASP A 449 21.08 -16.16 -6.67
CA ASP A 449 21.56 -17.51 -6.40
C ASP A 449 20.54 -18.54 -6.86
N TYR A 450 21.03 -19.67 -7.40
CA TYR A 450 20.19 -20.78 -7.78
C TYR A 450 20.84 -22.13 -7.48
N VAL A 451 20.02 -23.07 -7.03
CA VAL A 451 20.44 -24.41 -6.66
C VAL A 451 19.32 -25.42 -6.92
N GLN A 452 19.66 -26.71 -7.01
CA GLN A 452 18.63 -27.74 -6.97
C GLN A 452 17.99 -27.80 -5.57
N ARG A 453 16.68 -28.05 -5.52
CA ARG A 453 15.91 -28.09 -4.25
C ARG A 453 16.52 -29.05 -3.22
N LYS A 454 17.12 -30.17 -3.64
CA LYS A 454 17.76 -31.16 -2.74
C LYS A 454 18.88 -30.55 -1.87
N GLU A 455 19.53 -29.47 -2.32
CA GLU A 455 20.60 -28.77 -1.60
C GLU A 455 20.07 -27.79 -0.53
N LEU A 456 18.76 -27.49 -0.55
CA LEU A 456 18.14 -26.59 0.41
C LEU A 456 17.88 -27.30 1.73
N ARG A 457 18.20 -26.65 2.82
CA ARG A 457 17.89 -27.09 4.18
C ARG A 457 17.21 -25.98 4.97
N LYS A 458 16.31 -26.36 5.85
CA LYS A 458 15.70 -25.46 6.84
C LYS A 458 16.25 -25.76 8.22
N PRO A 459 16.95 -24.82 8.86
CA PRO A 459 17.40 -24.99 10.23
C PRO A 459 16.23 -25.18 11.19
N PRO A 460 16.40 -25.95 12.28
CA PRO A 460 15.39 -26.06 13.33
C PRO A 460 15.01 -24.68 13.88
N LYS A 461 13.72 -24.42 14.06
CA LYS A 461 13.17 -23.14 14.55
C LYS A 461 13.42 -21.92 13.66
N ALA A 462 13.90 -22.09 12.43
CA ALA A 462 14.05 -20.99 11.48
C ALA A 462 12.69 -20.35 11.13
N LYS A 463 12.72 -19.04 10.91
CA LYS A 463 11.56 -18.26 10.45
C LYS A 463 11.07 -18.77 9.08
N PRO A 464 9.79 -18.57 8.70
CA PRO A 464 9.32 -18.90 7.37
C PRO A 464 10.14 -18.19 6.28
N GLY A 465 10.33 -18.84 5.15
CA GLY A 465 11.14 -18.30 4.04
C GLY A 465 12.65 -18.34 4.25
N PHE A 466 13.14 -18.74 5.45
CA PHE A 466 14.57 -18.83 5.69
C PHE A 466 15.09 -20.21 5.26
N VAL A 467 16.12 -20.21 4.43
CA VAL A 467 16.79 -21.42 3.91
C VAL A 467 18.30 -21.29 4.01
N ILE A 468 18.99 -22.42 4.09
CA ILE A 468 20.45 -22.51 3.98
C ILE A 468 20.82 -23.49 2.86
N TYR A 469 21.87 -23.18 2.15
CA TYR A 469 22.52 -24.02 1.15
C TYR A 469 24.03 -23.81 1.23
N HIS A 470 24.81 -24.80 0.82
CA HIS A 470 26.27 -24.76 0.93
C HIS A 470 26.96 -24.60 -0.41
N THR A 471 26.30 -25.07 -1.48
CA THR A 471 26.77 -24.93 -2.85
C THR A 471 25.71 -24.27 -3.65
N ASN A 472 26.08 -23.25 -4.42
CA ASN A 472 25.15 -22.50 -5.29
C ASN A 472 25.87 -22.03 -6.55
N TYR A 473 25.07 -21.76 -7.56
CA TYR A 473 25.45 -20.96 -8.70
C TYR A 473 24.85 -19.55 -8.52
N SER A 474 25.47 -18.55 -9.13
CA SER A 474 24.98 -17.17 -9.10
C SER A 474 24.99 -16.60 -10.51
N MET A 475 24.01 -15.76 -10.81
CA MET A 475 23.92 -15.02 -12.08
C MET A 475 23.47 -13.57 -11.82
N MET A 476 23.84 -12.67 -12.75
CA MET A 476 23.39 -11.27 -12.73
C MET A 476 22.16 -11.12 -13.60
N CYS A 477 21.02 -10.79 -13.01
CA CYS A 477 19.74 -10.65 -13.69
C CYS A 477 19.25 -9.20 -13.71
N ILE A 478 18.58 -8.81 -14.78
CA ILE A 478 17.82 -7.55 -14.84
C ILE A 478 16.44 -7.83 -14.29
N PRO A 479 15.94 -7.06 -13.28
CA PRO A 479 14.62 -7.26 -12.72
C PRO A 479 13.52 -6.81 -13.68
N ASN A 480 13.17 -7.66 -14.63
CA ASN A 480 12.17 -7.45 -15.66
C ASN A 480 11.43 -8.76 -15.97
N ILE A 481 10.11 -8.69 -16.09
CA ILE A 481 9.24 -9.84 -16.41
C ILE A 481 8.63 -9.76 -17.81
N ASP A 482 9.04 -8.78 -18.64
CA ASP A 482 8.52 -8.62 -20.00
C ASP A 482 8.78 -9.86 -20.83
N GLY A 483 7.77 -10.35 -21.52
CA GLY A 483 7.83 -11.51 -22.37
C GLY A 483 7.73 -12.88 -21.66
N ILE A 484 7.54 -12.89 -20.31
CA ILE A 484 7.30 -14.13 -19.57
C ILE A 484 5.78 -14.31 -19.42
N GLU A 485 5.24 -15.45 -19.84
CA GLU A 485 3.81 -15.73 -19.80
C GLU A 485 3.31 -15.92 -18.37
N VAL A 486 2.26 -15.21 -18.00
CA VAL A 486 1.56 -15.35 -16.70
C VAL A 486 0.38 -16.29 -16.87
N VAL A 487 0.29 -17.29 -16.00
CA VAL A 487 -0.87 -18.20 -15.95
C VAL A 487 -1.82 -17.71 -14.85
N GLU A 488 -3.09 -17.43 -15.19
CA GLU A 488 -4.12 -17.00 -14.25
C GLU A 488 -4.57 -18.08 -13.24
#